data_2af6dac45fdb3e266c38670bda1907ae
#
_entry.id   2af6dac45fdb3e266c38670bda1907ae
#
_cell.length_a   1.000
_cell.length_b   1.000
_cell.length_c   1.000
_cell.angle_alpha   90.00
_cell.angle_beta   90.00
_cell.angle_gamma   90.00
#
_symmetry.space_group_name_H-M   'P 1'
#
loop_
_entity.id
_entity.type
_entity.pdbx_description
1 polymer ?
#
loop_
_entity_poly.entity_id
_entity_poly.type
_entity_poly.pdbx_seq_one_letter_code
_entity_poly.pdbx_strand_id
1 'polypeptide(L)'
;EKGPFIVVSGHDLHDLKLLLEQTEGKGINIYTHSEMLPAHGYPELKKYPHLKGNFGTGWQNQQTEFHNIPAPILFTTSCLMPVRQSYCDRVFTTSVVSYPEIPHIGADKDFTPVIEKALECGGYPDDHPMTGMNGGHTVTTGFARNAVLAHAGEIVQLVKSGKIRHIFLIGGCDGAAPSRSYYTDFARMTPADTLILTLACGKYRLNDMDLGSIGGIPRILDCGQCNDA
;
A
#
# COMPACT_ATOMS: atom_id res chain seq x y z
N GLU A 1 2.77 5.40 14.00
CA GLU A 1 3.09 6.44 14.99
C GLU A 1 1.86 6.72 15.85
N LYS A 2 2.06 7.21 17.06
CA LYS A 2 0.99 7.66 17.95
C LYS A 2 0.26 8.89 17.40
N GLY A 3 -0.97 9.13 17.89
CA GLY A 3 -1.79 10.29 17.56
C GLY A 3 -2.76 10.07 16.40
N PRO A 4 -3.53 11.11 16.04
CA PRO A 4 -4.56 11.02 15.01
C PRO A 4 -4.00 10.59 13.65
N PHE A 5 -4.73 9.73 12.97
CA PHE A 5 -4.36 9.30 11.61
C PHE A 5 -5.58 8.96 10.76
N ILE A 6 -5.36 8.88 9.46
CA ILE A 6 -6.33 8.43 8.45
C ILE A 6 -5.71 7.29 7.66
N VAL A 7 -6.46 6.23 7.42
CA VAL A 7 -6.06 5.17 6.48
C VAL A 7 -6.76 5.40 5.15
N VAL A 8 -5.98 5.46 4.06
CA VAL A 8 -6.51 5.63 2.70
C VAL A 8 -6.33 4.33 1.93
N SER A 9 -7.43 3.73 1.55
CA SER A 9 -7.45 2.47 0.79
C SER A 9 -7.93 2.67 -0.63
N GLY A 10 -7.34 1.98 -1.57
CA GLY A 10 -7.76 1.98 -2.97
C GLY A 10 -6.69 2.40 -3.95
N HIS A 11 -7.08 3.11 -5.03
CA HIS A 11 -6.21 3.34 -6.18
C HIS A 11 -6.04 4.83 -6.53
N ASP A 12 -6.94 5.72 -6.10
CA ASP A 12 -6.99 7.09 -6.59
C ASP A 12 -5.91 7.98 -5.95
N LEU A 13 -4.81 8.17 -6.67
CA LEU A 13 -3.68 9.00 -6.25
C LEU A 13 -4.03 10.49 -6.20
N HIS A 14 -5.01 10.93 -7.00
CA HIS A 14 -5.47 12.31 -6.97
C HIS A 14 -6.24 12.61 -5.67
N ASP A 15 -7.13 11.73 -5.27
CA ASP A 15 -7.85 11.85 -3.99
C ASP A 15 -6.87 11.84 -2.81
N LEU A 16 -5.85 10.97 -2.85
CA LEU A 16 -4.81 10.98 -1.83
C LEU A 16 -4.06 12.31 -1.78
N LYS A 17 -3.72 12.90 -2.94
CA LYS A 17 -3.04 14.21 -3.00
C LYS A 17 -3.91 15.29 -2.37
N LEU A 18 -5.18 15.36 -2.73
CA LEU A 18 -6.11 16.35 -2.17
C LEU A 18 -6.28 16.19 -0.66
N LEU A 19 -6.32 14.95 -0.16
CA LEU A 19 -6.36 14.68 1.28
C LEU A 19 -5.07 15.16 1.97
N LEU A 20 -3.90 14.87 1.38
CA LEU A 20 -2.61 15.32 1.92
C LEU A 20 -2.54 16.86 1.99
N GLU A 21 -3.02 17.55 0.96
CA GLU A 21 -3.10 19.02 0.96
C GLU A 21 -4.03 19.55 2.08
N GLN A 22 -5.19 18.91 2.26
CA GLN A 22 -6.16 19.31 3.28
C GLN A 22 -5.76 18.96 4.72
N THR A 23 -4.87 18.00 4.91
CA THR A 23 -4.38 17.57 6.23
C THR A 23 -3.04 18.17 6.62
N GLU A 24 -2.40 18.93 5.73
CA GLU A 24 -1.11 19.56 6.00
C GLU A 24 -1.19 20.48 7.22
N GLY A 25 -0.26 20.31 8.16
CA GLY A 25 -0.18 21.10 9.39
C GLY A 25 -1.26 20.82 10.45
N LYS A 26 -2.15 19.84 10.23
CA LYS A 26 -3.25 19.51 11.16
C LYS A 26 -2.88 18.48 12.24
N GLY A 27 -1.65 17.98 12.24
CA GLY A 27 -1.20 16.97 13.21
C GLY A 27 -1.81 15.59 12.99
N ILE A 28 -2.24 15.28 11.76
CA ILE A 28 -2.83 14.01 11.37
C ILE A 28 -1.85 13.27 10.47
N ASN A 29 -1.55 12.02 10.79
CA ASN A 29 -0.74 11.15 9.96
C ASN A 29 -1.61 10.44 8.92
N ILE A 30 -1.07 10.22 7.72
CA ILE A 30 -1.74 9.49 6.64
C ILE A 30 -1.01 8.18 6.40
N TYR A 31 -1.76 7.09 6.37
CA TYR A 31 -1.28 5.77 6.03
C TYR A 31 -2.01 5.22 4.80
N THR A 32 -1.26 4.63 3.89
CA THR A 32 -1.84 3.93 2.75
C THR A 32 -2.27 2.52 3.14
N HIS A 33 -3.21 1.96 2.39
CA HIS A 33 -3.61 0.57 2.52
C HIS A 33 -3.86 -0.02 1.12
N SER A 34 -3.59 -1.32 0.97
CA SER A 34 -3.85 -2.07 -0.26
C SER A 34 -3.13 -1.46 -1.48
N GLU A 35 -3.84 -1.16 -2.55
CA GLU A 35 -3.27 -0.65 -3.80
C GLU A 35 -2.77 0.81 -3.72
N MET A 36 -2.94 1.48 -2.58
CA MET A 36 -2.39 2.82 -2.38
C MET A 36 -0.90 2.82 -1.98
N LEU A 37 -0.31 1.67 -1.61
CA LEU A 37 1.10 1.55 -1.23
C LEU A 37 2.08 2.19 -2.24
N PRO A 38 1.93 2.03 -3.57
CA PRO A 38 2.85 2.63 -4.53
C PRO A 38 2.96 4.17 -4.45
N ALA A 39 1.99 4.84 -3.82
CA ALA A 39 2.02 6.29 -3.60
C ALA A 39 3.32 6.78 -2.95
N HIS A 40 3.92 5.98 -2.07
CA HIS A 40 5.18 6.29 -1.41
C HIS A 40 6.38 6.37 -2.36
N GLY A 41 6.27 5.86 -3.57
CA GLY A 41 7.29 5.97 -4.62
C GLY A 41 7.15 7.22 -5.50
N TYR A 42 6.01 7.92 -5.47
CA TYR A 42 5.77 9.08 -6.32
C TYR A 42 6.30 10.37 -5.69
N PRO A 43 7.19 11.14 -6.35
CA PRO A 43 7.80 12.34 -5.79
C PRO A 43 6.77 13.37 -5.32
N GLU A 44 5.68 13.55 -6.06
CA GLU A 44 4.61 14.51 -5.75
C GLU A 44 3.80 14.16 -4.48
N LEU A 45 3.84 12.92 -4.04
CA LEU A 45 3.11 12.45 -2.87
C LEU A 45 4.04 12.27 -1.67
N LYS A 46 5.19 11.63 -1.87
CA LYS A 46 6.16 11.38 -0.78
C LYS A 46 6.81 12.65 -0.20
N LYS A 47 6.63 13.81 -0.85
CA LYS A 47 7.09 15.10 -0.31
C LYS A 47 6.33 15.54 0.95
N TYR A 48 5.13 15.03 1.18
CA TYR A 48 4.34 15.34 2.36
C TYR A 48 4.86 14.54 3.58
N PRO A 49 5.39 15.21 4.62
CA PRO A 49 6.05 14.53 5.74
C PRO A 49 5.09 13.73 6.63
N HIS A 50 3.78 14.00 6.53
CA HIS A 50 2.74 13.29 7.25
C HIS A 50 2.17 12.08 6.48
N LEU A 51 2.62 11.82 5.25
CA LEU A 51 2.44 10.53 4.59
C LEU A 51 3.46 9.54 5.16
N LYS A 52 3.07 8.76 6.17
CA LYS A 52 4.01 8.04 7.05
C LYS A 52 4.39 6.65 6.58
N GLY A 53 3.43 5.88 6.12
CA GLY A 53 3.70 4.50 5.76
C GLY A 53 2.45 3.76 5.30
N ASN A 54 2.56 2.43 5.26
CA ASN A 54 1.48 1.57 4.88
C ASN A 54 0.86 0.88 6.09
N PHE A 55 -0.47 0.82 6.14
CA PHE A 55 -1.26 0.15 7.15
C PHE A 55 -1.78 -1.17 6.59
N GLY A 56 -1.42 -2.27 7.20
CA GLY A 56 -1.92 -3.58 6.80
C GLY A 56 -1.42 -4.05 5.42
N THR A 57 -2.28 -4.80 4.75
CA THR A 57 -1.96 -5.54 3.53
C THR A 57 -2.99 -5.31 2.40
N GLY A 58 -3.40 -6.36 1.69
CA GLY A 58 -4.36 -6.27 0.60
C GLY A 58 -5.82 -6.26 1.06
N TRP A 59 -6.72 -6.03 0.11
CA TRP A 59 -8.16 -5.90 0.36
C TRP A 59 -8.77 -7.10 1.11
N GLN A 60 -8.21 -8.29 0.98
CA GLN A 60 -8.71 -9.53 1.60
C GLN A 60 -8.74 -9.46 3.13
N ASN A 61 -7.85 -8.67 3.72
CA ASN A 61 -7.66 -8.58 5.16
C ASN A 61 -8.36 -7.38 5.81
N GLN A 62 -9.05 -6.54 5.04
CA GLN A 62 -9.72 -5.32 5.53
C GLN A 62 -10.52 -5.56 6.81
N GLN A 63 -11.34 -6.61 6.84
CA GLN A 63 -12.22 -6.88 7.96
C GLN A 63 -11.49 -7.26 9.26
N THR A 64 -10.26 -7.73 9.15
CA THR A 64 -9.39 -8.06 10.30
C THR A 64 -8.54 -6.84 10.66
N GLU A 65 -7.93 -6.22 9.68
CA GLU A 65 -6.99 -5.11 9.87
C GLU A 65 -7.68 -3.85 10.40
N PHE A 66 -8.93 -3.60 10.00
CA PHE A 66 -9.71 -2.45 10.45
C PHE A 66 -10.56 -2.71 11.70
N HIS A 67 -10.47 -3.92 12.28
CA HIS A 67 -11.22 -4.23 13.49
C HIS A 67 -10.82 -3.32 14.64
N ASN A 68 -11.78 -2.54 15.15
CA ASN A 68 -11.59 -1.57 16.24
C ASN A 68 -10.45 -0.55 16.02
N ILE A 69 -10.11 -0.26 14.78
CA ILE A 69 -9.11 0.76 14.47
C ILE A 69 -9.52 2.13 15.03
N PRO A 70 -8.64 2.85 15.76
CA PRO A 70 -8.97 4.17 16.32
C PRO A 70 -8.75 5.31 15.31
N ALA A 71 -9.22 5.14 14.07
CA ALA A 71 -9.03 6.09 12.98
C ALA A 71 -10.08 5.92 11.88
N PRO A 72 -10.41 6.95 11.13
CA PRO A 72 -11.23 6.82 9.94
C PRO A 72 -10.48 6.12 8.80
N ILE A 73 -11.26 5.43 7.97
CA ILE A 73 -10.82 4.77 6.76
C ILE A 73 -11.51 5.44 5.58
N LEU A 74 -10.73 6.00 4.66
CA LEU A 74 -11.23 6.56 3.41
C LEU A 74 -11.01 5.56 2.28
N PHE A 75 -12.08 5.05 1.71
CA PHE A 75 -12.03 4.23 0.51
C PHE A 75 -12.21 5.11 -0.73
N THR A 76 -11.18 5.15 -1.55
CA THR A 76 -11.22 5.69 -2.91
C THR A 76 -11.69 4.59 -3.87
N THR A 77 -11.46 4.69 -5.17
CA THR A 77 -11.70 3.58 -6.11
C THR A 77 -10.98 2.32 -5.61
N SER A 78 -11.75 1.30 -5.17
CA SER A 78 -11.19 0.23 -4.33
C SER A 78 -12.00 -1.07 -4.41
N CYS A 79 -11.33 -2.20 -4.05
CA CYS A 79 -11.98 -3.47 -3.73
C CYS A 79 -12.48 -3.42 -2.29
N LEU A 80 -13.68 -2.88 -2.08
CA LEU A 80 -14.28 -2.73 -0.77
C LEU A 80 -14.96 -4.04 -0.32
N MET A 81 -14.51 -4.57 0.83
CA MET A 81 -15.18 -5.68 1.50
C MET A 81 -16.42 -5.20 2.27
N PRO A 82 -17.42 -6.06 2.52
CA PRO A 82 -18.54 -5.70 3.37
C PRO A 82 -18.09 -5.11 4.70
N VAL A 83 -18.54 -3.90 4.99
CA VAL A 83 -18.12 -3.14 6.18
C VAL A 83 -18.68 -3.80 7.42
N ARG A 84 -17.84 -3.98 8.46
CA ARG A 84 -18.25 -4.58 9.73
C ARG A 84 -18.61 -3.53 10.77
N GLN A 85 -19.50 -3.88 11.69
CA GLN A 85 -19.95 -3.01 12.77
C GLN A 85 -18.81 -2.48 13.65
N SER A 86 -17.71 -3.21 13.79
CA SER A 86 -16.55 -2.83 14.62
C SER A 86 -15.81 -1.58 14.12
N TYR A 87 -16.07 -1.12 12.87
CA TYR A 87 -15.44 0.08 12.30
C TYR A 87 -16.35 0.88 11.34
N CYS A 88 -17.62 0.51 11.17
CA CYS A 88 -18.52 1.15 10.18
C CYS A 88 -18.75 2.65 10.44
N ASP A 89 -18.71 3.07 11.70
CA ASP A 89 -18.84 4.47 12.14
C ASP A 89 -17.65 5.37 11.77
N ARG A 90 -16.59 4.78 11.22
CA ARG A 90 -15.34 5.46 10.83
C ARG A 90 -14.99 5.26 9.35
N VAL A 91 -15.88 4.66 8.58
CA VAL A 91 -15.68 4.46 7.15
C VAL A 91 -16.26 5.63 6.36
N PHE A 92 -15.51 6.06 5.36
CA PHE A 92 -15.93 7.03 4.35
C PHE A 92 -15.59 6.49 2.97
N THR A 93 -16.39 6.85 1.98
CA THR A 93 -16.17 6.49 0.58
C THR A 93 -16.06 7.74 -0.27
N THR A 94 -15.41 7.64 -1.42
CA THR A 94 -15.35 8.72 -2.41
C THR A 94 -15.18 8.14 -3.82
N SER A 95 -15.27 8.99 -4.84
CA SER A 95 -15.13 8.64 -6.25
C SER A 95 -16.22 7.64 -6.69
N VAL A 96 -15.85 6.51 -7.29
CA VAL A 96 -16.82 5.53 -7.83
C VAL A 96 -17.25 4.48 -6.80
N VAL A 97 -16.63 4.46 -5.62
CA VAL A 97 -16.94 3.51 -4.55
C VAL A 97 -17.97 4.09 -3.60
N SER A 98 -19.02 3.34 -3.34
CA SER A 98 -20.01 3.65 -2.32
C SER A 98 -20.44 2.38 -1.59
N TYR A 99 -20.99 2.54 -0.39
CA TYR A 99 -21.55 1.45 0.39
C TYR A 99 -22.80 1.95 1.12
N PRO A 100 -23.86 1.13 1.23
CA PRO A 100 -25.09 1.54 1.92
C PRO A 100 -24.80 2.08 3.33
N GLU A 101 -25.44 3.19 3.68
CA GLU A 101 -25.35 3.85 4.99
C GLU A 101 -23.96 4.43 5.35
N ILE A 102 -22.97 4.31 4.47
CA ILE A 102 -21.63 4.89 4.69
C ILE A 102 -21.57 6.29 4.05
N PRO A 103 -21.06 7.30 4.79
CA PRO A 103 -20.85 8.63 4.26
C PRO A 103 -20.00 8.64 3.00
N HIS A 104 -20.47 9.38 1.98
CA HIS A 104 -19.78 9.52 0.71
C HIS A 104 -19.31 10.95 0.50
N ILE A 105 -18.03 11.13 0.26
CA ILE A 105 -17.41 12.42 -0.08
C ILE A 105 -17.66 12.70 -1.57
N GLY A 106 -18.33 13.79 -1.85
CA GLY A 106 -18.77 14.17 -3.18
C GLY A 106 -17.67 14.62 -4.13
N ALA A 107 -18.08 15.16 -5.26
CA ALA A 107 -17.18 15.63 -6.31
C ALA A 107 -16.34 16.85 -5.91
N ASP A 108 -16.77 17.58 -4.91
CA ASP A 108 -16.05 18.73 -4.32
C ASP A 108 -14.81 18.32 -3.54
N LYS A 109 -14.71 17.02 -3.20
CA LYS A 109 -13.58 16.45 -2.46
C LYS A 109 -13.27 17.19 -1.16
N ASP A 110 -14.32 17.62 -0.46
CA ASP A 110 -14.17 18.15 0.90
C ASP A 110 -13.99 17.00 1.90
N PHE A 111 -12.76 16.78 2.35
CA PHE A 111 -12.42 15.75 3.32
C PHE A 111 -12.57 16.21 4.78
N THR A 112 -13.17 17.37 5.03
CA THR A 112 -13.41 17.88 6.40
C THR A 112 -14.06 16.83 7.31
N PRO A 113 -15.10 16.07 6.90
CA PRO A 113 -15.70 15.05 7.77
C PRO A 113 -14.74 13.92 8.16
N VAL A 114 -13.83 13.54 7.27
CA VAL A 114 -12.81 12.51 7.54
C VAL A 114 -11.76 13.05 8.51
N ILE A 115 -11.35 14.31 8.32
CA ILE A 115 -10.38 15.01 9.17
C ILE A 115 -10.92 15.17 10.59
N GLU A 116 -12.16 15.62 10.74
CA GLU A 116 -12.82 15.77 12.05
C GLU A 116 -12.93 14.42 12.75
N LYS A 117 -13.31 13.36 12.03
CA LYS A 117 -13.37 12.00 12.58
C LYS A 117 -11.99 11.51 13.04
N ALA A 118 -10.91 11.84 12.33
CA ALA A 118 -9.55 11.48 12.76
C ALA A 118 -9.16 12.15 14.08
N LEU A 119 -9.48 13.42 14.22
CA LEU A 119 -9.25 14.17 15.45
C LEU A 119 -10.12 13.67 16.62
N GLU A 120 -11.38 13.31 16.35
CA GLU A 120 -12.29 12.71 17.33
C GLU A 120 -11.76 11.35 17.83
N CYS A 121 -11.30 10.48 16.92
CA CYS A 121 -10.76 9.16 17.25
C CYS A 121 -9.45 9.25 18.04
N GLY A 122 -8.62 10.28 17.81
CA GLY A 122 -7.39 10.53 18.52
C GLY A 122 -6.22 9.60 18.19
N GLY A 123 -6.47 8.51 17.48
CA GLY A 123 -5.44 7.54 17.09
C GLY A 123 -4.94 6.65 18.22
N TYR A 124 -3.81 6.01 18.00
CA TYR A 124 -3.15 5.18 19.02
C TYR A 124 -2.46 6.08 20.06
N PRO A 125 -2.52 5.72 21.37
CA PRO A 125 -1.86 6.48 22.43
C PRO A 125 -0.33 6.37 22.38
N ASP A 126 0.18 5.29 21.82
CA ASP A 126 1.59 4.99 21.65
C ASP A 126 1.87 4.52 20.22
N ASP A 127 3.16 4.43 19.84
CA ASP A 127 3.55 3.86 18.56
C ASP A 127 3.05 2.42 18.43
N HIS A 128 2.38 2.14 17.34
CA HIS A 128 1.78 0.84 17.06
C HIS A 128 2.48 0.22 15.84
N PRO A 129 3.60 -0.50 16.04
CA PRO A 129 4.31 -1.13 14.94
C PRO A 129 3.48 -2.25 14.33
N MET A 130 3.48 -2.33 13.00
CA MET A 130 2.84 -3.41 12.25
C MET A 130 3.91 -4.27 11.57
N THR A 131 3.56 -5.51 11.32
CA THR A 131 4.38 -6.46 10.57
C THR A 131 3.68 -6.87 9.29
N GLY A 132 4.45 -7.07 8.23
CA GLY A 132 3.97 -7.72 7.02
C GLY A 132 3.72 -9.22 7.22
N MET A 133 3.24 -9.88 6.18
CA MET A 133 2.87 -11.31 6.23
C MET A 133 4.03 -12.24 6.57
N ASN A 134 5.25 -11.83 6.27
CA ASN A 134 6.45 -12.63 6.53
C ASN A 134 7.21 -12.16 7.78
N GLY A 135 6.61 -11.26 8.56
CA GLY A 135 7.21 -10.70 9.79
C GLY A 135 8.12 -9.50 9.56
N GLY A 136 8.24 -9.01 8.33
CA GLY A 136 9.01 -7.80 8.02
C GLY A 136 8.32 -6.53 8.50
N HIS A 137 9.09 -5.49 8.81
CA HIS A 137 8.61 -4.17 9.22
C HIS A 137 8.74 -3.10 8.15
N THR A 138 9.39 -3.44 7.04
CA THR A 138 9.64 -2.54 5.91
C THR A 138 9.23 -3.21 4.62
N VAL A 139 8.71 -2.42 3.70
CA VAL A 139 8.38 -2.84 2.35
C VAL A 139 9.06 -1.90 1.36
N THR A 140 9.49 -2.44 0.22
CA THR A 140 10.10 -1.64 -0.85
C THR A 140 9.09 -1.42 -1.95
N THR A 141 8.93 -0.18 -2.37
CA THR A 141 8.02 0.24 -3.44
C THR A 141 8.65 1.30 -4.32
N GLY A 142 7.97 1.71 -5.40
CA GLY A 142 8.42 2.81 -6.26
C GLY A 142 9.17 2.38 -7.52
N PHE A 143 9.09 1.11 -7.90
CA PHE A 143 9.67 0.58 -9.14
C PHE A 143 8.67 0.56 -10.31
N ALA A 144 7.82 1.58 -10.39
CA ALA A 144 6.95 1.78 -11.54
C ALA A 144 7.77 2.06 -12.82
N ARG A 145 7.08 2.11 -13.96
CA ARG A 145 7.67 2.21 -15.30
C ARG A 145 8.89 3.13 -15.40
N ASN A 146 8.79 4.35 -14.90
CA ASN A 146 9.87 5.34 -15.05
C ASN A 146 11.13 4.94 -14.26
N ALA A 147 10.98 4.42 -13.05
CA ALA A 147 12.09 3.95 -12.23
C ALA A 147 12.79 2.74 -12.86
N VAL A 148 12.03 1.76 -13.35
CA VAL A 148 12.58 0.58 -14.02
C VAL A 148 13.30 0.97 -15.32
N LEU A 149 12.73 1.88 -16.13
CA LEU A 149 13.35 2.35 -17.36
C LEU A 149 14.63 3.15 -17.09
N ALA A 150 14.69 3.92 -16.02
CA ALA A 150 15.90 4.65 -15.62
C ALA A 150 17.08 3.71 -15.33
N HIS A 151 16.81 2.50 -14.83
CA HIS A 151 17.80 1.47 -14.54
C HIS A 151 17.90 0.37 -15.61
N ALA A 152 17.18 0.50 -16.74
CA ALA A 152 17.12 -0.53 -17.78
C ALA A 152 18.52 -0.90 -18.32
N GLY A 153 19.40 0.09 -18.49
CA GLY A 153 20.78 -0.15 -18.94
C GLY A 153 21.57 -1.05 -18.00
N GLU A 154 21.45 -0.82 -16.69
CA GLU A 154 22.10 -1.61 -15.64
C GLU A 154 21.54 -3.03 -15.61
N ILE A 155 20.22 -3.18 -15.65
CA ILE A 155 19.52 -4.48 -15.69
C ILE A 155 19.98 -5.29 -16.90
N VAL A 156 20.01 -4.66 -18.08
CA VAL A 156 20.47 -5.32 -19.31
C VAL A 156 21.93 -5.80 -19.21
N GLN A 157 22.81 -5.01 -18.60
CA GLN A 157 24.21 -5.42 -18.38
C GLN A 157 24.31 -6.59 -17.38
N LEU A 158 23.50 -6.60 -16.33
CA LEU A 158 23.45 -7.71 -15.39
C LEU A 158 22.94 -8.99 -16.04
N VAL A 159 21.95 -8.89 -16.94
CA VAL A 159 21.47 -10.03 -17.73
C VAL A 159 22.55 -10.52 -18.70
N LYS A 160 23.19 -9.63 -19.47
CA LYS A 160 24.24 -10.00 -20.45
C LYS A 160 25.46 -10.62 -19.78
N SER A 161 25.79 -10.20 -18.57
CA SER A 161 26.91 -10.78 -17.78
C SER A 161 26.53 -12.08 -17.04
N GLY A 162 25.28 -12.54 -17.15
CA GLY A 162 24.79 -13.75 -16.48
C GLY A 162 24.58 -13.60 -14.98
N LYS A 163 24.66 -12.38 -14.43
CA LYS A 163 24.35 -12.09 -13.01
C LYS A 163 22.84 -12.17 -12.75
N ILE A 164 22.02 -11.85 -13.72
CA ILE A 164 20.58 -12.10 -13.70
C ILE A 164 20.28 -13.15 -14.77
N ARG A 165 19.77 -14.30 -14.35
CA ARG A 165 19.41 -15.39 -15.27
C ARG A 165 17.94 -15.47 -15.55
N HIS A 166 17.10 -15.12 -14.60
CA HIS A 166 15.64 -15.15 -14.74
C HIS A 166 15.01 -13.93 -14.11
N ILE A 167 13.87 -13.53 -14.68
CA ILE A 167 12.98 -12.50 -14.15
C ILE A 167 11.60 -13.14 -14.05
N PHE A 168 11.06 -13.17 -12.82
CA PHE A 168 9.72 -13.69 -12.56
C PHE A 168 8.74 -12.53 -12.35
N LEU A 169 7.54 -12.66 -12.87
CA LEU A 169 6.43 -11.78 -12.54
C LEU A 169 5.49 -12.52 -11.59
N ILE A 170 5.36 -12.02 -10.36
CA ILE A 170 4.48 -12.55 -9.33
C ILE A 170 3.54 -11.42 -8.90
N GLY A 171 2.32 -11.42 -9.37
CA GLY A 171 1.37 -10.33 -9.11
C GLY A 171 -0.07 -10.80 -9.20
N GLY A 172 -0.98 -9.84 -9.17
CA GLY A 172 -2.41 -10.06 -9.27
C GLY A 172 -3.17 -9.88 -7.97
N CYS A 173 -4.48 -10.20 -7.97
CA CYS A 173 -5.37 -9.98 -6.82
C CYS A 173 -5.24 -11.04 -5.72
N ASP A 174 -4.45 -12.09 -5.92
CA ASP A 174 -4.25 -13.17 -4.96
C ASP A 174 -3.34 -12.71 -3.79
N GLY A 175 -3.86 -11.80 -3.01
CA GLY A 175 -3.18 -11.24 -1.86
C GLY A 175 -3.11 -12.21 -0.68
N ALA A 176 -3.20 -11.67 0.49
CA ALA A 176 -2.85 -12.22 1.77
C ALA A 176 -3.77 -13.31 2.36
N ALA A 177 -4.44 -14.15 1.57
CA ALA A 177 -5.26 -15.23 2.14
C ALA A 177 -4.38 -16.21 2.97
N PRO A 178 -4.66 -16.39 4.27
CA PRO A 178 -3.74 -17.11 5.18
C PRO A 178 -3.46 -18.57 4.81
N SER A 179 -4.37 -19.22 4.07
CA SER A 179 -4.24 -20.63 3.67
C SER A 179 -3.45 -20.86 2.38
N ARG A 180 -2.90 -19.80 1.78
CA ARG A 180 -2.28 -19.86 0.45
C ARG A 180 -0.87 -19.32 0.51
N SER A 181 0.13 -20.20 0.50
CA SER A 181 1.56 -19.86 0.57
C SER A 181 2.33 -20.04 -0.73
N TYR A 182 1.72 -20.54 -1.79
CA TYR A 182 2.43 -20.95 -3.01
C TYR A 182 3.40 -19.90 -3.54
N TYR A 183 2.97 -18.66 -3.72
CA TYR A 183 3.83 -17.60 -4.25
C TYR A 183 4.86 -17.09 -3.22
N THR A 184 4.55 -17.15 -1.94
CA THR A 184 5.48 -16.88 -0.85
C THR A 184 6.62 -17.89 -0.86
N ASP A 185 6.28 -19.18 -0.94
CA ASP A 185 7.26 -20.27 -0.96
C ASP A 185 8.06 -20.24 -2.28
N PHE A 186 7.39 -19.98 -3.41
CA PHE A 186 8.06 -19.79 -4.68
C PHE A 186 9.11 -18.69 -4.62
N ALA A 187 8.75 -17.51 -4.10
CA ALA A 187 9.70 -16.39 -3.96
C ALA A 187 10.91 -16.74 -3.11
N ARG A 188 10.69 -17.43 -1.98
CA ARG A 188 11.78 -17.90 -1.09
C ARG A 188 12.72 -18.91 -1.76
N MET A 189 12.19 -19.73 -2.67
CA MET A 189 12.97 -20.76 -3.38
C MET A 189 13.64 -20.23 -4.64
N THR A 190 13.40 -18.99 -5.05
CA THR A 190 14.04 -18.44 -6.25
C THR A 190 15.54 -18.34 -6.07
N PRO A 191 16.34 -18.77 -7.07
CA PRO A 191 17.80 -18.64 -7.03
C PRO A 191 18.25 -17.19 -6.82
N ALA A 192 19.43 -17.00 -6.22
CA ALA A 192 19.97 -15.68 -5.90
C ALA A 192 20.26 -14.80 -7.14
N ASP A 193 20.32 -15.38 -8.32
CA ASP A 193 20.53 -14.72 -9.60
C ASP A 193 19.21 -14.40 -10.34
N THR A 194 18.12 -14.20 -9.61
CA THR A 194 16.82 -13.91 -10.18
C THR A 194 16.21 -12.62 -9.63
N LEU A 195 15.51 -11.87 -10.47
CA LEU A 195 14.65 -10.75 -10.07
C LEU A 195 13.18 -11.20 -10.01
N ILE A 196 12.43 -10.57 -9.12
CA ILE A 196 10.98 -10.72 -9.00
C ILE A 196 10.34 -9.37 -9.20
N LEU A 197 9.55 -9.24 -10.26
CA LEU A 197 8.65 -8.10 -10.44
C LEU A 197 7.34 -8.45 -9.77
N THR A 198 6.80 -7.54 -8.97
CA THR A 198 5.50 -7.73 -8.33
C THR A 198 4.61 -6.51 -8.54
N LEU A 199 3.31 -6.70 -8.52
CA LEU A 199 2.31 -5.64 -8.61
C LEU A 199 0.98 -6.10 -8.02
N ALA A 200 0.05 -5.17 -7.85
CA ALA A 200 -1.28 -5.43 -7.29
C ALA A 200 -1.23 -5.98 -5.84
N CYS A 201 -2.34 -6.42 -5.29
CA CYS A 201 -2.38 -6.95 -3.91
C CYS A 201 -1.55 -8.22 -3.70
N GLY A 202 -1.18 -8.93 -4.76
CA GLY A 202 -0.27 -10.07 -4.71
C GLY A 202 1.11 -9.74 -4.15
N LYS A 203 1.55 -8.48 -4.26
CA LYS A 203 2.81 -7.99 -3.67
C LYS A 203 2.94 -8.27 -2.18
N TYR A 204 1.85 -8.21 -1.43
CA TYR A 204 1.86 -8.40 0.02
C TYR A 204 2.26 -9.79 0.48
N ARG A 205 2.32 -10.77 -0.44
CA ARG A 205 2.85 -12.09 -0.15
C ARG A 205 4.36 -12.13 0.01
N LEU A 206 5.06 -11.11 -0.50
CA LEU A 206 6.52 -11.16 -0.62
C LEU A 206 7.23 -9.82 -0.44
N ASN A 207 6.53 -8.69 -0.44
CA ASN A 207 7.18 -7.38 -0.45
C ASN A 207 7.85 -6.98 0.88
N ASP A 208 7.59 -7.71 1.97
CA ASP A 208 8.25 -7.58 3.26
C ASP A 208 9.40 -8.60 3.47
N MET A 209 9.74 -9.38 2.43
CA MET A 209 10.90 -10.27 2.46
C MET A 209 12.17 -9.51 2.08
N ASP A 210 13.26 -9.81 2.78
CA ASP A 210 14.59 -9.41 2.34
C ASP A 210 15.24 -10.57 1.53
N LEU A 211 15.19 -10.46 0.21
CA LEU A 211 15.88 -11.38 -0.70
C LEU A 211 17.25 -10.85 -1.17
N GLY A 212 17.69 -9.71 -0.65
CA GLY A 212 18.94 -9.06 -1.04
C GLY A 212 18.83 -8.31 -2.37
N SER A 213 19.98 -8.09 -3.00
CA SER A 213 20.11 -7.31 -4.24
C SER A 213 21.11 -7.94 -5.22
N ILE A 214 21.00 -7.60 -6.50
CA ILE A 214 21.94 -7.96 -7.57
C ILE A 214 22.48 -6.67 -8.19
N GLY A 215 23.76 -6.40 -8.02
CA GLY A 215 24.37 -5.18 -8.56
C GLY A 215 23.77 -3.88 -8.01
N GLY A 216 23.28 -3.89 -6.76
CA GLY A 216 22.61 -2.76 -6.12
C GLY A 216 21.11 -2.67 -6.40
N ILE A 217 20.55 -3.51 -7.28
CA ILE A 217 19.11 -3.56 -7.59
C ILE A 217 18.46 -4.56 -6.63
N PRO A 218 17.43 -4.17 -5.85
CA PRO A 218 16.68 -5.10 -5.02
C PRO A 218 16.11 -6.25 -5.86
N ARG A 219 16.10 -7.46 -5.32
CA ARG A 219 15.57 -8.62 -6.03
C ARG A 219 14.04 -8.61 -6.13
N ILE A 220 13.34 -7.88 -5.29
CA ILE A 220 11.89 -7.67 -5.37
C ILE A 220 11.64 -6.23 -5.79
N LEU A 221 10.94 -6.05 -6.91
CA LEU A 221 10.59 -4.74 -7.47
C LEU A 221 9.06 -4.61 -7.53
N ASP A 222 8.49 -3.76 -6.67
CA ASP A 222 7.06 -3.42 -6.71
C ASP A 222 6.81 -2.42 -7.86
N CYS A 223 6.22 -2.91 -8.94
CA CYS A 223 6.00 -2.16 -10.18
C CYS A 223 4.74 -1.30 -10.17
N GLY A 224 3.90 -1.37 -9.12
CA GLY A 224 2.75 -0.47 -9.02
C GLY A 224 1.44 -1.15 -8.65
N GLN A 225 0.35 -0.45 -8.96
CA GLN A 225 -1.04 -0.89 -8.76
C GLN A 225 -1.46 -1.92 -9.80
N CYS A 226 -2.59 -2.60 -9.58
CA CYS A 226 -3.12 -3.57 -10.55
C CYS A 226 -3.53 -2.95 -11.90
N ASN A 227 -3.82 -1.65 -11.93
CA ASN A 227 -4.13 -0.89 -13.13
C ASN A 227 -2.89 -0.33 -13.85
N ASP A 228 -1.68 -0.57 -13.32
CA ASP A 228 -0.41 -0.21 -13.96
C ASP A 228 0.13 -1.34 -14.88
N ALA A 229 -0.54 -2.49 -14.91
CA ALA A 229 -0.11 -3.68 -15.65
C ALA A 229 -0.46 -3.63 -17.14
#